data_458944c2b4dd6f3dc18dab2e1737ad3d
#
_entry.id   458944c2b4dd6f3dc18dab2e1737ad3d
#
_cell.length_a   1.000
_cell.length_b   1.000
_cell.length_c   1.000
_cell.angle_alpha   90.00
_cell.angle_beta   90.00
_cell.angle_gamma   90.00
#
_symmetry.space_group_name_H-M   'P 1'
#
loop_
_entity.id
_entity.type
_entity.pdbx_description
1 polymer ?
#
loop_
_entity_poly.entity_id
_entity_poly.type
_entity_poly.pdbx_seq_one_letter_code
_entity_poly.pdbx_strand_id
1 'polypeptide(L)'
;MKVRFARHTDRLDDIVRFYRDGVGLPVLGGFQDHAGYDGVFLDLPGSGAHLEFTTGGGHPAPMPDPESVLVLYFDDFEERQRIAARLAGHEVSPSNPYWRTHALAFSDPDGFQVLLVLER
;
A
#
# COMPACT_ATOMS: atom_id res chain seq x y z
N MET A 1 -13.64 11.71 12.56
CA MET A 1 -13.44 11.55 11.12
C MET A 1 -12.93 10.15 10.82
N LYS A 2 -13.48 9.50 9.83
CA LYS A 2 -13.00 8.21 9.33
C LYS A 2 -12.51 8.43 7.89
N VAL A 3 -11.37 7.86 7.53
CA VAL A 3 -10.73 8.10 6.23
C VAL A 3 -10.60 6.80 5.47
N ARG A 4 -11.01 6.81 4.22
CA ARG A 4 -10.77 5.75 3.25
C ARG A 4 -9.99 6.35 2.08
N PHE A 5 -8.94 5.66 1.66
CA PHE A 5 -8.27 5.96 0.41
C PHE A 5 -8.48 4.80 -0.55
N ALA A 6 -9.12 5.08 -1.68
CA ALA A 6 -9.47 4.07 -2.67
C ALA A 6 -8.61 4.20 -3.91
N ARG A 7 -8.18 3.06 -4.45
CA ARG A 7 -7.38 3.02 -5.66
C ARG A 7 -7.81 1.87 -6.55
N HIS A 8 -7.90 2.14 -7.84
CA HIS A 8 -8.15 1.11 -8.86
C HIS A 8 -6.90 0.28 -9.14
N THR A 9 -7.09 -0.99 -9.45
CA THR A 9 -6.04 -1.89 -9.93
C THR A 9 -6.63 -2.89 -10.91
N ASP A 10 -5.84 -3.36 -11.87
CA ASP A 10 -6.22 -4.45 -12.76
C ASP A 10 -5.61 -5.79 -12.32
N ARG A 11 -4.96 -5.82 -11.14
CA ARG A 11 -4.34 -7.01 -10.56
C ARG A 11 -4.62 -7.11 -9.06
N LEU A 12 -5.90 -7.21 -8.72
CA LEU A 12 -6.35 -7.13 -7.33
C LEU A 12 -5.68 -8.17 -6.42
N ASP A 13 -5.54 -9.43 -6.88
CA ASP A 13 -4.94 -10.48 -6.06
C ASP A 13 -3.48 -10.19 -5.72
N ASP A 14 -2.71 -9.68 -6.67
CA ASP A 14 -1.30 -9.32 -6.45
C ASP A 14 -1.18 -8.14 -5.48
N ILE A 15 -2.03 -7.14 -5.63
CA ILE A 15 -2.07 -5.97 -4.74
C ILE A 15 -2.44 -6.40 -3.32
N VAL A 16 -3.45 -7.24 -3.17
CA VAL A 16 -3.86 -7.73 -1.84
C VAL A 16 -2.71 -8.52 -1.19
N ARG A 17 -2.04 -9.40 -1.92
CA ARG A 17 -0.89 -10.13 -1.37
C ARG A 17 0.22 -9.19 -0.90
N PHE A 18 0.51 -8.15 -1.68
CA PHE A 18 1.54 -7.17 -1.30
C PHE A 18 1.20 -6.48 0.02
N TYR A 19 -0.01 -5.96 0.15
CA TYR A 19 -0.40 -5.19 1.32
C TYR A 19 -0.78 -6.04 2.52
N ARG A 20 -1.44 -7.19 2.31
CA ARG A 20 -1.82 -8.10 3.40
C ARG A 20 -0.64 -8.91 3.90
N ASP A 21 0.09 -9.58 3.01
CA ASP A 21 1.16 -10.51 3.38
C ASP A 21 2.51 -9.80 3.52
N GLY A 22 2.80 -8.83 2.66
CA GLY A 22 4.03 -8.06 2.71
C GLY A 22 4.02 -6.99 3.79
N VAL A 23 3.16 -6.01 3.65
CA VAL A 23 3.05 -4.90 4.63
C VAL A 23 2.43 -5.38 5.93
N GLY A 24 1.54 -6.36 5.88
CA GLY A 24 0.92 -6.92 7.07
C GLY A 24 -0.38 -6.23 7.46
N LEU A 25 -1.08 -5.63 6.51
CA LEU A 25 -2.34 -4.93 6.79
C LEU A 25 -3.49 -5.92 6.89
N PRO A 26 -4.27 -5.89 7.99
CA PRO A 26 -5.42 -6.77 8.13
C PRO A 26 -6.52 -6.48 7.11
N VAL A 27 -7.13 -7.55 6.58
CA VAL A 27 -8.29 -7.42 5.71
C VAL A 27 -9.51 -7.13 6.57
N LEU A 28 -10.24 -6.05 6.27
CA LEU A 28 -11.48 -5.69 6.95
C LEU A 28 -12.71 -6.30 6.29
N GLY A 29 -12.62 -6.59 5.00
CA GLY A 29 -13.74 -7.12 4.24
C GLY A 29 -13.54 -6.85 2.76
N GLY A 30 -14.61 -7.02 1.99
CA GLY A 30 -14.57 -6.80 0.56
C GLY A 30 -15.94 -7.02 -0.05
N PHE A 31 -15.99 -6.97 -1.37
CA PHE A 31 -17.21 -7.22 -2.13
C PHE A 31 -16.85 -7.80 -3.48
N GLN A 32 -17.81 -8.50 -4.07
CA GLN A 32 -17.66 -9.07 -5.42
C GLN A 32 -18.88 -8.72 -6.25
N ASP A 33 -18.65 -8.45 -7.52
CA ASP A 33 -19.67 -8.20 -8.53
C ASP A 33 -20.73 -7.18 -8.08
N HIS A 34 -20.26 -6.11 -7.43
CA HIS A 34 -21.11 -5.00 -7.03
C HIS A 34 -21.04 -3.92 -8.11
N ALA A 35 -22.09 -3.82 -8.93
CA ALA A 35 -22.15 -2.91 -10.07
C ALA A 35 -20.93 -3.08 -11.03
N GLY A 36 -20.45 -4.31 -11.19
CA GLY A 36 -19.31 -4.62 -12.05
C GLY A 36 -17.95 -4.47 -11.41
N TYR A 37 -17.87 -4.24 -10.09
CA TYR A 37 -16.62 -4.08 -9.34
C TYR A 37 -16.44 -5.16 -8.30
N ASP A 38 -15.18 -5.58 -8.12
CA ASP A 38 -14.72 -6.30 -6.94
C ASP A 38 -13.84 -5.37 -6.11
N GLY A 39 -13.81 -5.58 -4.80
CA GLY A 39 -12.98 -4.75 -3.93
C GLY A 39 -12.57 -5.45 -2.65
N VAL A 40 -11.49 -4.97 -2.05
CA VAL A 40 -10.97 -5.43 -0.76
C VAL A 40 -10.61 -4.22 0.08
N PHE A 41 -10.98 -4.27 1.37
CA PHE A 41 -10.62 -3.25 2.35
C PHE A 41 -9.52 -3.75 3.26
N LEU A 42 -8.49 -2.94 3.45
CA LEU A 42 -7.34 -3.25 4.30
C LEU A 42 -7.16 -2.16 5.35
N ASP A 43 -7.04 -2.55 6.60
CA ASP A 43 -6.87 -1.61 7.70
C ASP A 43 -5.49 -0.97 7.70
N LEU A 44 -5.42 0.27 8.19
CA LEU A 44 -4.17 0.94 8.57
C LEU A 44 -4.21 1.05 10.10
N PRO A 45 -3.68 0.04 10.81
CA PRO A 45 -3.88 -0.11 12.25
C PRO A 45 -3.46 1.12 13.05
N GLY A 46 -4.31 1.53 13.98
CA GLY A 46 -4.04 2.68 14.87
C GLY A 46 -4.23 4.04 14.24
N SER A 47 -4.56 4.12 12.94
CA SER A 47 -4.67 5.41 12.25
C SER A 47 -6.10 5.93 12.12
N GLY A 48 -7.10 5.08 12.27
CA GLY A 48 -8.49 5.42 11.96
C GLY A 48 -8.79 5.46 10.46
N ALA A 49 -7.83 5.10 9.62
CA ALA A 49 -7.96 5.06 8.17
C ALA A 49 -7.84 3.65 7.63
N HIS A 50 -8.31 3.44 6.41
CA HIS A 50 -8.13 2.18 5.71
C HIS A 50 -7.99 2.40 4.21
N LEU A 51 -7.44 1.38 3.54
CA LEU A 51 -7.28 1.36 2.08
C LEU A 51 -8.41 0.53 1.46
N GLU A 52 -8.82 0.93 0.27
CA GLU A 52 -9.70 0.12 -0.59
C GLU A 52 -9.02 -0.06 -1.94
N PHE A 53 -8.95 -1.31 -2.40
CA PHE A 53 -8.51 -1.60 -3.76
C PHE A 53 -9.66 -2.20 -4.53
N THR A 54 -9.95 -1.63 -5.71
CA THR A 54 -11.05 -2.07 -6.57
C THR A 54 -10.52 -2.48 -7.94
N THR A 55 -11.23 -3.44 -8.57
CA THR A 55 -11.00 -3.82 -9.95
C THR A 55 -12.32 -3.92 -10.66
N GLY A 56 -12.31 -3.80 -12.00
CA GLY A 56 -13.51 -3.85 -12.81
C GLY A 56 -13.89 -2.49 -13.39
N GLY A 57 -15.13 -2.38 -13.87
CA GLY A 57 -15.66 -1.13 -14.41
C GLY A 57 -15.05 -0.68 -15.73
N GLY A 58 -14.19 -1.48 -16.35
CA GLY A 58 -13.57 -1.14 -17.63
C GLY A 58 -12.54 -0.02 -17.57
N HIS A 59 -12.01 0.30 -16.39
CA HIS A 59 -11.00 1.34 -16.25
C HIS A 59 -9.63 0.88 -16.76
N PRO A 60 -8.82 1.79 -17.31
CA PRO A 60 -7.45 1.44 -17.69
C PRO A 60 -6.60 1.14 -16.45
N ALA A 61 -5.46 0.48 -16.68
CA ALA A 61 -4.49 0.23 -15.61
C ALA A 61 -4.06 1.56 -14.96
N PRO A 62 -3.79 1.56 -13.66
CA PRO A 62 -3.35 2.77 -12.98
C PRO A 62 -1.99 3.24 -13.49
N MET A 63 -1.79 4.56 -13.48
CA MET A 63 -0.55 5.20 -13.88
C MET A 63 0.03 5.93 -12.66
N PRO A 64 0.91 5.28 -11.89
CA PRO A 64 1.45 5.88 -10.67
C PRO A 64 2.38 7.04 -10.97
N ASP A 65 2.30 8.07 -10.11
CA ASP A 65 3.25 9.17 -10.09
C ASP A 65 4.29 8.89 -9.00
N PRO A 66 5.59 9.01 -9.29
CA PRO A 66 6.64 8.70 -8.31
C PRO A 66 6.64 9.64 -7.08
N GLU A 67 5.96 10.76 -7.15
CA GLU A 67 5.80 11.66 -6.00
C GLU A 67 4.53 11.38 -5.17
N SER A 68 3.66 10.47 -5.63
CA SER A 68 2.49 10.04 -4.89
C SER A 68 2.84 8.80 -4.09
N VAL A 69 3.04 8.97 -2.79
CA VAL A 69 3.56 7.91 -1.91
C VAL A 69 2.63 7.68 -0.73
N LEU A 70 2.58 6.41 -0.27
CA LEU A 70 1.97 6.05 1.00
C LEU A 70 3.08 5.97 2.03
N VAL A 71 3.04 6.84 3.05
CA VAL A 71 4.06 6.89 4.09
C VAL A 71 3.50 6.28 5.36
N LEU A 72 4.16 5.23 5.84
CA LEU A 72 3.80 4.55 7.09
C LEU A 72 4.88 4.82 8.13
N TYR A 73 4.48 5.38 9.26
CA TYR A 73 5.39 5.73 10.35
C TYR A 73 5.35 4.67 11.44
N PHE A 74 6.52 4.25 11.87
CA PHE A 74 6.71 3.25 12.92
C PHE A 74 7.54 3.83 14.06
N ASP A 75 7.19 3.50 15.28
CA ASP A 75 8.02 3.81 16.46
C ASP A 75 8.88 2.61 16.87
N ASP A 76 8.60 1.42 16.34
CA ASP A 76 9.33 0.19 16.61
C ASP A 76 10.23 -0.17 15.43
N PHE A 77 11.53 -0.10 15.63
CA PHE A 77 12.53 -0.45 14.64
C PHE A 77 12.36 -1.90 14.15
N GLU A 78 12.13 -2.84 15.06
CA GLU A 78 12.01 -4.26 14.71
C GLU A 78 10.79 -4.53 13.84
N GLU A 79 9.68 -3.86 14.12
CA GLU A 79 8.47 -3.99 13.29
C GLU A 79 8.74 -3.53 11.86
N ARG A 80 9.36 -2.35 11.70
CA ARG A 80 9.71 -1.84 10.38
C ARG A 80 10.63 -2.80 9.64
N GLN A 81 11.63 -3.37 10.33
CA GLN A 81 12.59 -4.29 9.72
C GLN A 81 11.93 -5.61 9.29
N ARG A 82 10.95 -6.11 10.06
CA ARG A 82 10.20 -7.30 9.67
C ARG A 82 9.41 -7.07 8.40
N ILE A 83 8.77 -5.92 8.27
CA ILE A 83 8.04 -5.56 7.05
C ILE A 83 9.00 -5.44 5.87
N ALA A 84 10.11 -4.73 6.05
CA ALA A 84 11.11 -4.57 5.01
C ALA A 84 11.63 -5.93 4.51
N ALA A 85 11.84 -6.87 5.41
CA ALA A 85 12.29 -8.21 5.05
C ALA A 85 11.25 -8.96 4.19
N ARG A 86 9.95 -8.81 4.53
CA ARG A 86 8.88 -9.42 3.73
C ARG A 86 8.75 -8.78 2.34
N LEU A 87 9.13 -7.51 2.21
CA LEU A 87 9.07 -6.77 0.95
C LEU A 87 10.37 -6.84 0.14
N ALA A 88 11.33 -7.66 0.57
CA ALA A 88 12.60 -7.84 -0.15
C ALA A 88 12.35 -8.23 -1.60
N GLY A 89 13.07 -7.59 -2.52
CA GLY A 89 12.89 -7.73 -3.96
C GLY A 89 12.03 -6.64 -4.59
N HIS A 90 11.35 -5.82 -3.77
CA HIS A 90 10.50 -4.73 -4.24
C HIS A 90 11.09 -3.36 -3.94
N GLU A 91 12.35 -3.28 -3.49
CA GLU A 91 13.02 -2.03 -3.13
C GLU A 91 13.12 -1.09 -4.32
N VAL A 92 12.88 0.19 -4.06
CA VAL A 92 13.05 1.26 -5.05
C VAL A 92 13.78 2.44 -4.41
N SER A 93 14.35 3.31 -5.27
CA SER A 93 14.92 4.56 -4.81
C SER A 93 13.89 5.67 -5.07
N PRO A 94 13.41 6.38 -4.04
CA PRO A 94 12.47 7.47 -4.22
C PRO A 94 13.07 8.60 -5.06
N SER A 95 12.24 9.27 -5.87
CA SER A 95 12.70 10.42 -6.64
C SER A 95 13.01 11.62 -5.75
N ASN A 96 12.28 11.79 -4.65
CA ASN A 96 12.52 12.86 -3.69
C ASN A 96 13.74 12.50 -2.82
N PRO A 97 14.82 13.32 -2.85
CA PRO A 97 16.05 13.03 -2.08
C PRO A 97 15.83 12.92 -0.57
N TYR A 98 14.84 13.63 -0.02
CA TYR A 98 14.50 13.55 1.40
C TYR A 98 14.18 12.10 1.80
N TRP A 99 13.34 11.42 1.01
CA TRP A 99 12.92 10.05 1.33
C TRP A 99 14.05 9.04 1.17
N ARG A 100 15.06 9.31 0.33
CA ARG A 100 16.21 8.40 0.17
C ARG A 100 16.99 8.21 1.47
N THR A 101 16.98 9.22 2.34
CA THR A 101 17.71 9.19 3.62
C THR A 101 16.80 8.97 4.82
N HIS A 102 15.47 9.05 4.65
CA HIS A 102 14.54 9.00 5.77
C HIS A 102 13.58 7.81 5.72
N ALA A 103 13.56 7.07 4.63
CA ALA A 103 12.62 5.98 4.44
C ALA A 103 13.27 4.75 3.82
N LEU A 104 12.67 3.59 4.09
CA LEU A 104 12.83 2.39 3.27
C LEU A 104 11.68 2.38 2.27
N ALA A 105 11.98 2.33 0.98
CA ALA A 105 10.98 2.51 -0.06
C ALA A 105 10.79 1.24 -0.88
N PHE A 106 9.54 0.92 -1.17
CA PHE A 106 9.15 -0.28 -1.91
C PHE A 106 8.09 0.08 -2.94
N SER A 107 8.12 -0.61 -4.07
CA SER A 107 7.10 -0.47 -5.11
C SER A 107 6.09 -1.60 -4.99
N ASP A 108 4.80 -1.26 -4.99
CA ASP A 108 3.77 -2.29 -5.09
C ASP A 108 3.67 -2.82 -6.54
N PRO A 109 2.88 -3.88 -6.81
CA PRO A 109 2.77 -4.44 -8.15
C PRO A 109 2.30 -3.49 -9.25
N ASP A 110 1.61 -2.41 -8.89
CA ASP A 110 1.17 -1.39 -9.85
C ASP A 110 2.19 -0.27 -10.03
N GLY A 111 3.25 -0.24 -9.22
CA GLY A 111 4.28 0.79 -9.29
C GLY A 111 4.10 1.95 -8.30
N PHE A 112 3.07 1.91 -7.45
CA PHE A 112 2.93 2.90 -6.38
C PHE A 112 3.90 2.61 -5.26
N GLN A 113 4.47 3.66 -4.68
CA GLN A 113 5.50 3.52 -3.66
C GLN A 113 4.93 3.55 -2.26
N VAL A 114 5.45 2.64 -1.43
CA VAL A 114 5.19 2.59 0.01
C VAL A 114 6.49 2.87 0.73
N LEU A 115 6.47 3.85 1.63
CA LEU A 115 7.63 4.29 2.38
C LEU A 115 7.45 3.93 3.85
N LEU A 116 8.45 3.26 4.42
CA LEU A 116 8.47 2.89 5.83
C LEU A 116 9.43 3.82 6.55
N VAL A 117 8.93 4.62 7.48
CA VAL A 117 9.70 5.64 8.18
C VAL A 117 9.75 5.30 9.67
N LEU A 118 10.94 5.35 10.26
CA LEU A 118 11.08 5.21 11.69
C LEU A 118 10.92 6.59 12.33
N GLU A 119 9.87 6.75 13.12
CA GLU A 119 9.59 7.97 13.86
C GLU A 119 10.07 7.83 15.30
N ARG A 120 10.91 8.75 15.72
CA ARG A 120 11.50 8.73 17.06
C ARG A 120 11.18 10.01 17.83
#